data_cd392e9463ef468326506150d0b5c5ae
#
_entry.id   cd392e9463ef468326506150d0b5c5ae
#
_cell.length_a   1.000
_cell.length_b   1.000
_cell.length_c   1.000
_cell.angle_alpha   90.00
_cell.angle_beta   90.00
_cell.angle_gamma   90.00
#
_symmetry.space_group_name_H-M   'P 1'
#
loop_
_entity.id
_entity.type
_entity.pdbx_description
1 polymer ?
#
loop_
_entity_poly.entity_id
_entity_poly.type
_entity_poly.pdbx_seq_one_letter_code
_entity_poly.pdbx_strand_id
1 'polypeptide(L)'
;MKTIRVVAAVIRSEDEKGTPVILATQRGYGEWKDSWEFPGGKIEETESPEEALVREIREELDADISVDRYLTTVEYDYPAFHLSMDCFWCSLKEGHVRLLEHEAAKWLPFAQLREVGWLPADILVVDAIEQDIRQKKQPSENETP
;
A
#
# COMPACT_ATOMS: atom_id res chain seq x y z
N MET A 1 6.36 21.88 -11.87
CA MET A 1 6.74 20.90 -10.85
C MET A 1 6.80 19.52 -11.50
N LYS A 2 7.87 18.76 -11.21
CA LYS A 2 8.04 17.43 -11.77
C LYS A 2 7.02 16.47 -11.17
N THR A 3 6.43 15.61 -12.00
CA THR A 3 5.56 14.54 -11.56
C THR A 3 6.34 13.23 -11.45
N ILE A 4 6.25 12.58 -10.31
CA ILE A 4 6.84 11.26 -10.09
C ILE A 4 5.70 10.24 -10.00
N ARG A 5 5.74 9.25 -10.89
CA ARG A 5 4.73 8.17 -10.92
C ARG A 5 5.24 6.95 -10.17
N VAL A 6 4.47 6.53 -9.18
CA VAL A 6 4.82 5.39 -8.34
C VAL A 6 3.62 4.45 -8.18
N VAL A 7 3.91 3.28 -7.64
CA VAL A 7 2.90 2.28 -7.28
C VAL A 7 3.04 1.93 -5.81
N ALA A 8 1.95 1.54 -5.19
CA ALA A 8 1.95 1.09 -3.79
C ALA A 8 1.07 -0.14 -3.63
N ALA A 9 1.55 -1.08 -2.82
CA ALA A 9 0.84 -2.32 -2.54
C ALA A 9 0.15 -2.25 -1.18
N VAL A 10 -1.16 -2.44 -1.18
CA VAL A 10 -1.93 -2.67 0.04
C VAL A 10 -2.00 -4.18 0.19
N ILE A 11 -1.03 -4.75 0.91
CA ILE A 11 -0.90 -6.20 1.05
C ILE A 11 -1.76 -6.65 2.21
N ARG A 12 -2.78 -7.45 1.89
CA ARG A 12 -3.71 -7.99 2.88
C ARG A 12 -3.37 -9.43 3.19
N SER A 13 -3.40 -9.76 4.47
CA SER A 13 -3.24 -11.13 4.96
C SER A 13 -4.22 -11.35 6.11
N GLU A 14 -4.08 -12.44 6.83
CA GLU A 14 -4.86 -12.71 8.03
C GLU A 14 -3.89 -13.11 9.14
N ASP A 15 -4.22 -12.70 10.37
CA ASP A 15 -3.43 -13.11 11.53
C ASP A 15 -3.86 -14.51 11.98
N GLU A 16 -3.27 -15.01 13.08
CA GLU A 16 -3.54 -16.35 13.58
C GLU A 16 -5.02 -16.58 13.95
N LYS A 17 -5.75 -15.51 14.22
CA LYS A 17 -7.17 -15.58 14.58
C LYS A 17 -8.10 -15.41 13.36
N GLY A 18 -7.51 -15.26 12.17
CA GLY A 18 -8.27 -15.01 10.96
C GLY A 18 -8.69 -13.56 10.79
N THR A 19 -8.15 -12.63 11.59
CA THR A 19 -8.44 -11.20 11.44
C THR A 19 -7.68 -10.64 10.25
N PRO A 20 -8.35 -9.92 9.34
CA PRO A 20 -7.66 -9.28 8.22
C PRO A 20 -6.68 -8.22 8.72
N VAL A 21 -5.47 -8.23 8.15
CA VAL A 21 -4.41 -7.28 8.48
C VAL A 21 -3.78 -6.75 7.20
N ILE A 22 -3.21 -5.55 7.29
CA ILE A 22 -2.55 -4.87 6.17
C ILE A 22 -1.10 -4.56 6.57
N LEU A 23 -0.17 -4.79 5.65
CA LEU A 23 1.24 -4.53 5.88
C LEU A 23 1.55 -3.04 5.78
N ALA A 24 2.15 -2.51 6.85
CA ALA A 24 2.74 -1.18 6.88
C ALA A 24 4.25 -1.34 7.04
N THR A 25 5.04 -0.53 6.30
CA THR A 25 6.48 -0.58 6.37
C THR A 25 7.04 0.78 6.80
N GLN A 26 8.11 0.77 7.57
CA GLN A 26 8.72 2.00 8.09
C GLN A 26 9.97 2.33 7.31
N ARG A 27 10.01 3.56 6.81
CA ARG A 27 11.14 4.04 6.00
C ARG A 27 12.37 4.24 6.86
N GLY A 28 13.50 3.65 6.45
CA GLY A 28 14.73 3.67 7.22
C GLY A 28 15.76 4.72 6.77
N TYR A 29 15.41 5.61 5.83
CA TYR A 29 16.36 6.56 5.27
C TYR A 29 15.66 7.81 4.76
N GLY A 30 16.45 8.84 4.48
CA GLY A 30 16.01 10.05 3.81
C GLY A 30 15.30 11.03 4.71
N GLU A 31 14.69 12.03 4.09
CA GLU A 31 14.01 13.12 4.78
C GLU A 31 12.82 12.65 5.62
N TRP A 32 12.14 11.62 5.15
CA TRP A 32 10.97 11.06 5.82
C TRP A 32 11.29 9.80 6.63
N LYS A 33 12.53 9.68 7.10
CA LYS A 33 12.94 8.55 7.94
C LYS A 33 11.99 8.39 9.13
N ASP A 34 11.69 7.15 9.45
CA ASP A 34 10.78 6.72 10.53
C ASP A 34 9.30 6.91 10.22
N SER A 35 8.94 7.51 9.09
CA SER A 35 7.55 7.55 8.64
C SER A 35 7.14 6.22 8.05
N TRP A 36 5.85 5.92 8.15
CA TRP A 36 5.28 4.67 7.65
C TRP A 36 4.71 4.86 6.25
N GLU A 37 4.79 3.82 5.45
CA GLU A 37 4.33 3.85 4.07
C GLU A 37 3.84 2.47 3.64
N PHE A 38 3.05 2.44 2.56
CA PHE A 38 2.76 1.19 1.87
C PHE A 38 3.93 0.90 0.94
N PRO A 39 4.42 -0.35 0.90
CA PRO A 39 5.59 -0.67 0.06
C PRO A 39 5.28 -0.51 -1.41
N GLY A 40 6.28 -0.12 -2.17
CA GLY A 40 6.17 0.12 -3.60
C GLY A 40 7.33 0.96 -4.11
N GLY A 41 7.16 1.60 -5.25
CA GLY A 41 8.22 2.42 -5.81
C GLY A 41 7.90 2.95 -7.18
N LYS A 42 8.90 3.45 -7.88
CA LYS A 42 8.74 4.12 -9.17
C LYS A 42 8.39 3.13 -10.27
N ILE A 43 7.50 3.57 -11.17
CA ILE A 43 7.17 2.84 -12.39
C ILE A 43 8.27 3.15 -13.41
N GLU A 44 8.89 2.12 -13.96
CA GLU A 44 9.87 2.28 -15.02
C GLU A 44 9.16 2.44 -16.37
N GLU A 45 9.89 3.03 -17.35
CA GLU A 45 9.33 3.48 -18.61
C GLU A 45 8.59 2.39 -19.40
N THR A 46 9.08 1.16 -19.32
CA THR A 46 8.51 0.04 -20.08
C THR A 46 7.57 -0.85 -19.29
N GLU A 47 7.27 -0.47 -18.04
CA GLU A 47 6.44 -1.29 -17.17
C GLU A 47 5.01 -0.78 -17.08
N SER A 48 4.06 -1.70 -16.95
CA SER A 48 2.73 -1.36 -16.43
C SER A 48 2.83 -1.10 -14.92
N PRO A 49 1.85 -0.40 -14.33
CA PRO A 49 1.82 -0.24 -12.87
C PRO A 49 1.89 -1.57 -12.12
N GLU A 50 1.15 -2.58 -12.58
CA GLU A 50 1.14 -3.90 -11.93
C GLU A 50 2.48 -4.59 -12.01
N GLU A 51 3.15 -4.52 -13.17
CA GLU A 51 4.50 -5.10 -13.33
C GLU A 51 5.51 -4.42 -12.42
N ALA A 52 5.44 -3.08 -12.33
CA ALA A 52 6.30 -2.31 -11.45
C ALA A 52 6.11 -2.73 -9.99
N LEU A 53 4.86 -2.94 -9.59
CA LEU A 53 4.54 -3.31 -8.22
C LEU A 53 5.11 -4.69 -7.86
N VAL A 54 4.93 -5.68 -8.73
CA VAL A 54 5.49 -7.02 -8.51
C VAL A 54 7.01 -6.94 -8.36
N ARG A 55 7.67 -6.18 -9.23
CA ARG A 55 9.13 -6.00 -9.17
C ARG A 55 9.58 -5.30 -7.89
N GLU A 56 8.93 -4.19 -7.53
CA GLU A 56 9.30 -3.42 -6.34
C GLU A 56 9.15 -4.24 -5.06
N ILE A 57 8.07 -5.01 -4.93
CA ILE A 57 7.85 -5.82 -3.74
C ILE A 57 8.90 -6.93 -3.64
N ARG A 58 9.29 -7.53 -4.78
CA ARG A 58 10.37 -8.51 -4.77
C ARG A 58 11.69 -7.89 -4.32
N GLU A 59 12.00 -6.70 -4.81
CA GLU A 59 13.23 -6.00 -4.45
C GLU A 59 13.26 -5.55 -2.99
N GLU A 60 12.15 -5.08 -2.46
CA GLU A 60 12.10 -4.50 -1.11
C GLU A 60 11.80 -5.52 -0.01
N LEU A 61 11.00 -6.52 -0.30
CA LEU A 61 10.47 -7.44 0.72
C LEU A 61 10.80 -8.90 0.45
N ASP A 62 11.54 -9.19 -0.62
CA ASP A 62 11.86 -10.57 -1.03
C ASP A 62 10.59 -11.44 -1.07
N ALA A 63 9.52 -10.90 -1.62
CA ALA A 63 8.22 -11.55 -1.64
C ALA A 63 7.57 -11.45 -3.02
N ASP A 64 6.81 -12.47 -3.38
CA ASP A 64 5.99 -12.48 -4.58
C ASP A 64 4.54 -12.21 -4.21
N ILE A 65 3.94 -11.28 -4.93
CA ILE A 65 2.55 -10.89 -4.70
C ILE A 65 1.66 -11.20 -5.91
N SER A 66 0.37 -11.38 -5.63
CA SER A 66 -0.68 -11.25 -6.62
C SER A 66 -1.24 -9.85 -6.52
N VAL A 67 -1.35 -9.15 -7.65
CA VAL A 67 -2.03 -7.85 -7.71
C VAL A 67 -3.50 -8.17 -7.97
N ASP A 68 -4.33 -8.00 -6.93
CA ASP A 68 -5.70 -8.51 -6.95
C ASP A 68 -6.68 -7.54 -7.61
N ARG A 69 -6.63 -6.26 -7.25
CA ARG A 69 -7.47 -5.24 -7.90
C ARG A 69 -7.00 -3.84 -7.56
N TYR A 70 -7.36 -2.90 -8.42
CA TYR A 70 -7.08 -1.48 -8.24
C TYR A 70 -7.88 -0.92 -7.06
N LEU A 71 -7.24 -0.09 -6.23
CA LEU A 71 -7.89 0.60 -5.13
C LEU A 71 -8.14 2.07 -5.45
N THR A 72 -7.08 2.82 -5.72
CA THR A 72 -7.18 4.27 -5.93
C THR A 72 -5.88 4.81 -6.53
N THR A 73 -5.95 6.02 -7.04
CA THR A 73 -4.76 6.79 -7.40
C THR A 73 -4.69 8.01 -6.50
N VAL A 74 -3.60 8.17 -5.78
CA VAL A 74 -3.37 9.31 -4.91
C VAL A 74 -2.54 10.34 -5.65
N GLU A 75 -3.04 11.59 -5.69
CA GLU A 75 -2.31 12.74 -6.20
C GLU A 75 -1.94 13.62 -5.02
N TYR A 76 -0.65 13.92 -4.86
CA TYR A 76 -0.20 14.72 -3.72
C TYR A 76 0.99 15.60 -4.09
N ASP A 77 0.93 16.87 -3.70
CA ASP A 77 2.01 17.82 -3.93
C ASP A 77 2.93 17.86 -2.71
N TYR A 78 4.11 17.26 -2.83
CA TYR A 78 5.21 17.49 -1.92
C TYR A 78 5.93 18.77 -2.33
N PRO A 79 6.73 19.41 -1.44
CA PRO A 79 7.34 20.70 -1.80
C PRO A 79 8.17 20.68 -3.09
N ALA A 80 8.86 19.56 -3.37
CA ALA A 80 9.78 19.47 -4.52
C ALA A 80 9.19 18.79 -5.75
N PHE A 81 8.03 18.10 -5.62
CA PHE A 81 7.48 17.33 -6.73
C PHE A 81 6.01 17.00 -6.50
N HIS A 82 5.33 16.66 -7.59
CA HIS A 82 3.98 16.09 -7.54
C HIS A 82 4.08 14.59 -7.57
N LEU A 83 3.42 13.92 -6.62
CA LEU A 83 3.34 12.46 -6.57
C LEU A 83 2.04 12.00 -7.20
N SER A 84 2.13 11.02 -8.11
CA SER A 84 0.97 10.30 -8.63
C SER A 84 1.19 8.82 -8.32
N MET A 85 0.37 8.27 -7.42
CA MET A 85 0.58 6.93 -6.88
C MET A 85 -0.62 6.04 -7.12
N ASP A 86 -0.42 5.01 -7.95
CA ASP A 86 -1.42 3.99 -8.21
C ASP A 86 -1.35 2.92 -7.12
N CYS A 87 -2.45 2.69 -6.42
CA CYS A 87 -2.52 1.78 -5.28
C CYS A 87 -3.40 0.59 -5.61
N PHE A 88 -2.93 -0.60 -5.24
CA PHE A 88 -3.60 -1.86 -5.55
C PHE A 88 -3.71 -2.74 -4.30
N TRP A 89 -4.86 -3.41 -4.17
CA TRP A 89 -4.98 -4.51 -3.23
C TRP A 89 -4.15 -5.68 -3.73
N CYS A 90 -3.34 -6.24 -2.83
CA CYS A 90 -2.45 -7.35 -3.15
C CYS A 90 -2.54 -8.43 -2.07
N SER A 91 -2.10 -9.63 -2.44
CA SER A 91 -1.94 -10.74 -1.50
C SER A 91 -0.57 -11.39 -1.72
N LEU A 92 -0.03 -12.02 -0.69
CA LEU A 92 1.22 -12.77 -0.80
C LEU A 92 0.96 -14.13 -1.42
N LYS A 93 1.81 -14.54 -2.35
CA LYS A 93 1.77 -15.91 -2.89
C LYS A 93 2.31 -16.90 -1.87
N GLU A 94 3.23 -16.44 -1.02
CA GLU A 94 3.75 -17.20 0.11
C GLU A 94 3.62 -16.34 1.37
N GLY A 95 3.50 -16.95 2.53
CA GLY A 95 3.03 -16.28 3.73
C GLY A 95 3.99 -15.36 4.48
N HIS A 96 5.15 -14.96 3.90
CA HIS A 96 6.13 -14.16 4.65
C HIS A 96 6.80 -13.11 3.79
N VAL A 97 7.33 -12.08 4.46
CA VAL A 97 8.14 -11.02 3.85
C VAL A 97 9.48 -10.92 4.58
N ARG A 98 10.50 -10.42 3.89
CA ARG A 98 11.80 -10.09 4.47
C ARG A 98 12.08 -8.63 4.21
N LEU A 99 12.50 -7.89 5.24
CA LEU A 99 12.80 -6.47 5.09
C LEU A 99 14.22 -6.31 4.53
N LEU A 100 14.32 -5.91 3.27
CA LEU A 100 15.60 -5.66 2.63
C LEU A 100 15.97 -4.18 2.63
N GLU A 101 14.98 -3.27 2.67
CA GLU A 101 15.19 -1.83 2.59
C GLU A 101 14.53 -1.04 3.71
N HIS A 102 13.50 -1.58 4.36
CA HIS A 102 12.77 -0.89 5.43
C HIS A 102 13.34 -1.24 6.79
N GLU A 103 13.22 -0.32 7.76
CA GLU A 103 13.70 -0.58 9.11
C GLU A 103 12.74 -1.38 9.97
N ALA A 104 11.44 -1.37 9.65
CA ALA A 104 10.44 -2.13 10.40
C ALA A 104 9.20 -2.38 9.55
N ALA A 105 8.40 -3.32 9.99
CA ALA A 105 7.10 -3.62 9.39
C ALA A 105 6.12 -4.01 10.47
N LYS A 106 4.84 -3.71 10.23
CA LYS A 106 3.74 -4.12 11.09
C LYS A 106 2.59 -4.61 10.24
N TRP A 107 1.94 -5.66 10.72
CA TRP A 107 0.66 -6.10 10.18
C TRP A 107 -0.45 -5.46 11.03
N LEU A 108 -1.21 -4.56 10.43
CA LEU A 108 -2.20 -3.74 11.15
C LEU A 108 -3.61 -4.23 10.84
N PRO A 109 -4.40 -4.60 11.87
CA PRO A 109 -5.84 -4.76 11.69
C PRO A 109 -6.47 -3.47 11.19
N PHE A 110 -7.59 -3.57 10.47
CA PHE A 110 -8.24 -2.39 9.89
C PHE A 110 -8.55 -1.31 10.94
N ALA A 111 -8.94 -1.72 12.14
CA ALA A 111 -9.24 -0.76 13.21
C ALA A 111 -8.01 -0.01 13.72
N GLN A 112 -6.80 -0.48 13.41
CA GLN A 112 -5.54 0.08 13.89
C GLN A 112 -4.74 0.79 12.79
N LEU A 113 -5.31 0.98 11.61
CA LEU A 113 -4.59 1.61 10.50
C LEU A 113 -4.06 3.00 10.83
N ARG A 114 -4.72 3.74 11.73
CA ARG A 114 -4.31 5.10 12.07
C ARG A 114 -3.34 5.17 13.26
N GLU A 115 -2.86 4.03 13.74
CA GLU A 115 -1.96 4.01 14.90
C GLU A 115 -0.49 4.24 14.56
N VAL A 116 -0.13 4.31 13.29
CA VAL A 116 1.24 4.61 12.86
C VAL A 116 1.29 5.98 12.17
N GLY A 117 2.48 6.59 12.17
CA GLY A 117 2.68 7.90 11.54
C GLY A 117 2.95 7.79 10.05
N TRP A 118 1.91 7.72 9.26
CA TRP A 118 1.99 7.61 7.81
C TRP A 118 2.60 8.85 7.16
N LEU A 119 3.31 8.66 6.04
CA LEU A 119 3.65 9.74 5.12
C LEU A 119 2.36 10.45 4.67
N PRO A 120 2.44 11.77 4.37
CA PRO A 120 1.23 12.52 3.99
C PRO A 120 0.40 11.88 2.87
N ALA A 121 1.04 11.43 1.78
CA ALA A 121 0.33 10.79 0.68
C ALA A 121 -0.32 9.48 1.11
N ASP A 122 0.32 8.74 2.01
CA ASP A 122 -0.15 7.43 2.44
C ASP A 122 -1.37 7.51 3.36
N ILE A 123 -1.58 8.65 4.04
CA ILE A 123 -2.82 8.90 4.78
C ILE A 123 -4.01 8.84 3.82
N LEU A 124 -3.85 9.33 2.59
CA LEU A 124 -4.91 9.28 1.59
C LEU A 124 -5.22 7.85 1.14
N VAL A 125 -4.21 6.98 1.16
CA VAL A 125 -4.41 5.55 0.89
C VAL A 125 -5.24 4.93 2.02
N VAL A 126 -4.94 5.28 3.28
CA VAL A 126 -5.71 4.80 4.44
C VAL A 126 -7.18 5.22 4.32
N ASP A 127 -7.43 6.48 3.91
CA ASP A 127 -8.79 6.96 3.67
C ASP A 127 -9.50 6.09 2.62
N ALA A 128 -8.82 5.77 1.53
CA ALA A 128 -9.39 4.94 0.45
C ALA A 128 -9.65 3.51 0.92
N ILE A 129 -8.76 2.95 1.73
CA ILE A 129 -8.93 1.61 2.30
C ILE A 129 -10.18 1.57 3.17
N GLU A 130 -10.33 2.54 4.07
CA GLU A 130 -11.47 2.60 4.99
C GLU A 130 -12.79 2.74 4.23
N GLN A 131 -12.79 3.58 3.19
CA GLN A 131 -13.97 3.76 2.35
C GLN A 131 -14.33 2.48 1.59
N ASP A 132 -13.34 1.80 1.03
CA ASP A 132 -13.54 0.57 0.28
C ASP A 132 -14.12 -0.54 1.17
N ILE A 133 -13.59 -0.66 2.39
CA ILE A 133 -14.07 -1.66 3.35
C ILE A 133 -15.50 -1.36 3.78
N ARG A 134 -15.85 -0.09 4.01
CA ARG A 134 -17.21 0.30 4.38
C ARG A 134 -18.20 -0.03 3.27
N GLN A 135 -17.83 0.21 2.01
CA GLN A 135 -18.69 -0.10 0.88
C GLN A 135 -18.98 -1.58 0.75
N LYS A 136 -18.00 -2.44 1.08
CA LYS A 136 -18.18 -3.90 1.04
C LYS A 136 -19.02 -4.42 2.19
N LYS A 137 -18.99 -3.76 3.35
CA LYS A 137 -19.75 -4.19 4.53
C LYS A 137 -21.22 -3.80 4.44
N GLN A 138 -21.55 -2.79 3.65
CA GLN A 138 -22.93 -2.36 3.47
C GLN A 138 -23.49 -3.04 2.22
N PRO A 139 -24.61 -3.75 2.29
CA PRO A 139 -25.27 -4.20 1.07
C PRO A 139 -25.55 -2.97 0.22
N SER A 140 -25.16 -3.00 -1.04
CA SER A 140 -25.51 -1.91 -1.93
C SER A 140 -27.03 -1.88 -2.08
N GLU A 141 -27.59 -0.69 -2.33
CA GLU A 141 -29.02 -0.56 -2.57
C GLU A 141 -29.49 -1.42 -3.75
N ASN A 142 -28.57 -1.73 -4.66
CA ASN A 142 -28.86 -2.58 -5.83
C ASN A 142 -28.91 -4.05 -5.49
N GLU A 143 -28.41 -4.46 -4.33
CA GLU A 143 -28.42 -5.84 -3.86
C GLU A 143 -29.62 -6.13 -2.98
N THR A 144 -30.32 -5.09 -2.57
CA THR A 144 -31.52 -5.24 -1.76
C THR A 144 -32.71 -5.42 -2.70
N PRO A 145 -33.44 -6.50 -2.58
CA PRO A 145 -34.63 -6.71 -3.41
C PRO A 145 -35.69 -5.64 -3.20
#